data_16e374273d623d2d36ca391ec2c69e69
#
_entry.id   16e374273d623d2d36ca391ec2c69e69
#
_cell.length_a   1.000
_cell.length_b   1.000
_cell.length_c   1.000
_cell.angle_alpha   90.00
_cell.angle_beta   90.00
_cell.angle_gamma   90.00
#
_symmetry.space_group_name_H-M   'P 1'
#
loop_
_entity.id
_entity.type
_entity.pdbx_description
1 polymer ?
#
loop_
_entity_poly.entity_id
_entity_poly.type
_entity_poly.pdbx_seq_one_letter_code
_entity_poly.pdbx_strand_id
1 'polypeptide(L)'
;MSKPVVAIVGRPNVGKSTLFNALAGEKIAIVKDTPGVTRDRIYAEVSWLDKEFTLIDTGGIEPDSRDVIISQMREQAQIAIDTADVILFMTDVKQGLVDSDSKVADMLRRSHKPVILVVNKVDNYQKMMPDVYEFYNLGIGEPVPVSAAERIGIGDMLDKVIEHFPEGMGDEEEDDRPRIAIVGKPNVGKSSIINRLVGEDRVIVSDIAGTTRDAIDTNILHNGREYVFIDTAGLRRKNKIKEEIERYSIIRTVTAVERADVVLIVIDAVEGVTEQDAKIAGIAHERGKGVMIVVNKWDAIEKNDKTVREYEHQIRMILSFIPYAEIMYVSAKTGQRLPKLFDMIDMIIENQTLRVATGVLNEIMTEAVAMQQPPSDKGKRLKLYYITQVAVKPPTFVIFVNDKELMHFSYTRYLENKIREAFGFKGTSLKFFIRERKEKDQ
;
A
#
# COMPACT_ATOMS: atom_id res chain seq x y z
N MET A 1 8.36 2.08 -8.57
CA MET A 1 7.90 0.75 -9.03
C MET A 1 6.90 0.21 -8.02
N SER A 2 5.75 -0.29 -8.45
CA SER A 2 4.80 -0.96 -7.55
C SER A 2 5.35 -2.33 -7.17
N LYS A 3 5.30 -2.68 -5.87
CA LYS A 3 5.71 -4.01 -5.42
C LYS A 3 4.66 -5.04 -5.84
N PRO A 4 5.05 -6.25 -6.27
CA PRO A 4 4.12 -7.35 -6.49
C PRO A 4 3.29 -7.65 -5.25
N VAL A 5 2.05 -8.06 -5.44
CA VAL A 5 1.12 -8.43 -4.37
C VAL A 5 0.93 -9.93 -4.36
N VAL A 6 1.19 -10.57 -3.21
CA VAL A 6 1.02 -12.01 -3.00
C VAL A 6 -0.09 -12.23 -1.97
N ALA A 7 -1.16 -12.95 -2.33
CA ALA A 7 -2.27 -13.22 -1.43
C ALA A 7 -2.29 -14.67 -0.97
N ILE A 8 -2.53 -14.88 0.33
CA ILE A 8 -2.70 -16.22 0.91
C ILE A 8 -4.18 -16.54 0.97
N VAL A 9 -4.59 -17.67 0.35
CA VAL A 9 -5.96 -18.19 0.30
C VAL A 9 -5.98 -19.62 0.83
N GLY A 10 -7.06 -20.03 1.48
CA GLY A 10 -7.24 -21.40 1.95
C GLY A 10 -8.26 -21.48 3.07
N ARG A 11 -8.64 -22.69 3.44
CA ARG A 11 -9.59 -22.97 4.53
C ARG A 11 -9.17 -22.35 5.87
N PRO A 12 -10.10 -22.17 6.79
CA PRO A 12 -9.75 -21.94 8.19
C PRO A 12 -8.81 -23.07 8.71
N ASN A 13 -7.90 -22.70 9.60
CA ASN A 13 -6.99 -23.63 10.30
C ASN A 13 -5.98 -24.41 9.44
N VAL A 14 -5.80 -24.10 8.15
CA VAL A 14 -4.71 -24.67 7.34
C VAL A 14 -3.34 -24.05 7.64
N GLY A 15 -3.29 -22.98 8.46
CA GLY A 15 -2.05 -22.32 8.90
C GLY A 15 -1.69 -21.05 8.14
N LYS A 16 -2.65 -20.37 7.50
CA LYS A 16 -2.43 -19.10 6.77
C LYS A 16 -1.75 -18.04 7.64
N SER A 17 -2.33 -17.75 8.79
CA SER A 17 -1.77 -16.74 9.72
C SER A 17 -0.45 -17.21 10.34
N THR A 18 -0.20 -18.52 10.47
CA THR A 18 1.10 -19.06 10.89
C THR A 18 2.16 -18.78 9.83
N LEU A 19 1.87 -19.04 8.56
CA LEU A 19 2.76 -18.74 7.45
C LEU A 19 2.98 -17.23 7.34
N PHE A 20 1.91 -16.44 7.38
CA PHE A 20 1.98 -14.98 7.37
C PHE A 20 2.92 -14.45 8.47
N ASN A 21 2.73 -14.93 9.72
CA ASN A 21 3.56 -14.50 10.84
C ASN A 21 5.01 -15.01 10.74
N ALA A 22 5.24 -16.19 10.16
CA ALA A 22 6.59 -16.70 9.91
C ALA A 22 7.34 -15.81 8.92
N LEU A 23 6.68 -15.36 7.87
CA LEU A 23 7.23 -14.46 6.86
C LEU A 23 7.37 -13.01 7.38
N ALA A 24 6.38 -12.52 8.12
CA ALA A 24 6.37 -11.17 8.69
C ALA A 24 7.29 -10.99 9.91
N GLY A 25 7.66 -12.07 10.60
CA GLY A 25 8.42 -12.05 11.87
C GLY A 25 9.93 -12.17 11.74
N GLU A 26 10.46 -12.46 10.56
CA GLU A 26 11.91 -12.54 10.33
C GLU A 26 12.51 -11.17 9.94
N LYS A 27 13.86 -11.07 9.94
CA LYS A 27 14.59 -9.94 9.36
C LYS A 27 14.26 -9.66 7.88
N ILE A 28 13.35 -10.46 7.32
CA ILE A 28 12.79 -10.43 5.98
C ILE A 28 11.70 -9.36 5.88
N ALA A 29 11.00 -9.01 6.98
CA ALA A 29 9.94 -8.00 6.98
C ALA A 29 10.34 -6.77 7.81
N ILE A 30 10.26 -5.59 7.21
CA ILE A 30 10.44 -4.32 7.92
C ILE A 30 9.08 -3.91 8.47
N VAL A 31 8.79 -4.28 9.71
CA VAL A 31 7.62 -3.79 10.44
C VAL A 31 7.99 -2.47 11.10
N LYS A 32 7.41 -1.36 10.65
CA LYS A 32 7.52 -0.04 11.31
C LYS A 32 6.27 0.19 12.16
N ASP A 33 6.46 0.54 13.43
CA ASP A 33 5.39 1.04 14.30
C ASP A 33 5.03 2.47 13.87
N THR A 34 4.00 2.62 13.03
CA THR A 34 3.48 3.93 12.63
C THR A 34 2.21 4.24 13.42
N PRO A 35 2.08 5.46 13.99
CA PRO A 35 0.87 5.87 14.68
C PRO A 35 -0.34 5.84 13.74
N GLY A 36 -1.45 5.23 14.19
CA GLY A 36 -2.70 5.11 13.42
C GLY A 36 -2.91 3.76 12.72
N VAL A 37 -1.89 2.90 12.62
CA VAL A 37 -2.05 1.53 12.10
C VAL A 37 -2.23 0.56 13.26
N THR A 38 -3.40 -0.06 13.34
CA THR A 38 -3.68 -1.08 14.37
C THR A 38 -2.92 -2.37 14.08
N ARG A 39 -2.62 -3.15 15.15
CA ARG A 39 -1.93 -4.44 15.14
C ARG A 39 -2.64 -5.58 14.36
N ASP A 40 -3.72 -5.31 13.65
CA ASP A 40 -4.38 -6.26 12.77
C ASP A 40 -3.53 -6.44 11.50
N ARG A 41 -2.63 -7.42 11.54
CA ARG A 41 -1.69 -7.74 10.47
C ARG A 41 -2.42 -8.41 9.30
N ILE A 42 -3.02 -7.59 8.44
CA ILE A 42 -3.66 -8.08 7.20
C ILE A 42 -2.64 -8.12 6.05
N TYR A 43 -1.55 -7.34 6.13
CA TYR A 43 -0.50 -7.28 5.13
C TYR A 43 0.88 -7.14 5.77
N ALA A 44 1.92 -7.59 5.06
CA ALA A 44 3.32 -7.42 5.44
C ALA A 44 4.19 -7.19 4.20
N GLU A 45 5.27 -6.43 4.36
CA GLU A 45 6.33 -6.37 3.35
C GLU A 45 7.28 -7.54 3.56
N VAL A 46 7.54 -8.28 2.52
CA VAL A 46 8.46 -9.42 2.50
C VAL A 46 9.55 -9.15 1.49
N SER A 47 10.80 -9.43 1.87
CA SER A 47 11.96 -9.40 0.98
C SER A 47 12.53 -10.81 0.88
N TRP A 48 12.71 -11.30 -0.34
CA TRP A 48 13.34 -12.59 -0.60
C TRP A 48 14.33 -12.45 -1.76
N LEU A 49 15.57 -12.85 -1.52
CA LEU A 49 16.70 -12.51 -2.39
C LEU A 49 16.71 -10.98 -2.63
N ASP A 50 16.78 -10.51 -3.86
CA ASP A 50 16.74 -9.08 -4.20
C ASP A 50 15.35 -8.56 -4.60
N LYS A 51 14.29 -9.33 -4.31
CA LYS A 51 12.90 -8.99 -4.65
C LYS A 51 12.11 -8.62 -3.40
N GLU A 52 11.33 -7.55 -3.50
CA GLU A 52 10.39 -7.12 -2.46
C GLU A 52 8.95 -7.25 -2.95
N PHE A 53 8.06 -7.71 -2.09
CA PHE A 53 6.63 -7.84 -2.40
C PHE A 53 5.75 -7.60 -1.17
N THR A 54 4.47 -7.33 -1.40
CA THR A 54 3.47 -7.19 -0.35
C THR A 54 2.71 -8.50 -0.17
N LEU A 55 2.80 -9.10 1.00
CA LEU A 55 2.04 -10.30 1.38
C LEU A 55 0.72 -9.89 2.03
N ILE A 56 -0.39 -10.51 1.63
CA ILE A 56 -1.73 -10.26 2.18
C ILE A 56 -2.32 -11.55 2.73
N ASP A 57 -2.75 -11.54 4.02
CA ASP A 57 -3.56 -12.62 4.59
C ASP A 57 -5.05 -12.33 4.36
N THR A 58 -5.69 -13.11 3.47
CA THR A 58 -7.13 -12.99 3.21
C THR A 58 -7.99 -13.66 4.27
N GLY A 59 -7.39 -14.41 5.21
CA GLY A 59 -8.06 -15.33 6.12
C GLY A 59 -8.09 -14.91 7.58
N GLY A 60 -8.72 -13.88 7.97
CA GLY A 60 -8.75 -13.48 9.39
C GLY A 60 -10.11 -13.59 10.11
N ILE A 61 -11.07 -14.38 9.61
CA ILE A 61 -12.41 -14.54 10.22
C ILE A 61 -12.65 -16.04 10.46
N GLU A 62 -12.88 -16.42 11.72
CA GLU A 62 -13.36 -17.76 12.07
C GLU A 62 -14.88 -17.79 11.98
N PRO A 63 -15.50 -18.67 11.17
CA PRO A 63 -16.93 -18.77 11.03
C PRO A 63 -17.55 -19.77 11.99
N ASP A 64 -18.73 -19.45 12.50
CA ASP A 64 -19.49 -20.30 13.43
C ASP A 64 -20.29 -21.44 12.75
N SER A 65 -20.37 -21.50 11.41
CA SER A 65 -21.13 -22.54 10.69
C SER A 65 -20.48 -22.99 9.37
N ARG A 66 -20.76 -24.25 8.94
CA ARG A 66 -20.18 -24.87 7.72
C ARG A 66 -20.57 -24.17 6.42
N ASP A 67 -21.79 -23.69 6.29
CA ASP A 67 -22.26 -23.01 5.06
C ASP A 67 -21.60 -21.62 4.89
N VAL A 68 -21.28 -20.96 5.99
CA VAL A 68 -20.53 -19.71 6.05
C VAL A 68 -19.07 -19.92 5.61
N ILE A 69 -18.44 -21.07 5.95
CA ILE A 69 -17.05 -21.37 5.59
C ILE A 69 -16.86 -21.39 4.06
N ILE A 70 -17.73 -22.04 3.30
CA ILE A 70 -17.61 -22.12 1.83
C ILE A 70 -17.83 -20.77 1.19
N SER A 71 -18.78 -19.96 1.70
CA SER A 71 -19.04 -18.61 1.22
C SER A 71 -17.81 -17.72 1.43
N GLN A 72 -17.24 -17.75 2.61
CA GLN A 72 -16.04 -16.96 2.95
C GLN A 72 -14.80 -17.37 2.16
N MET A 73 -14.58 -18.68 1.96
CA MET A 73 -13.47 -19.15 1.13
C MET A 73 -13.59 -18.68 -0.32
N ARG A 74 -14.80 -18.69 -0.89
CA ARG A 74 -15.06 -18.16 -2.22
C ARG A 74 -14.78 -16.66 -2.30
N GLU A 75 -15.17 -15.92 -1.28
CA GLU A 75 -14.93 -14.50 -1.18
C GLU A 75 -13.43 -14.19 -1.05
N GLN A 76 -12.71 -14.92 -0.19
CA GLN A 76 -11.25 -14.81 -0.07
C GLN A 76 -10.55 -15.12 -1.40
N ALA A 77 -10.98 -16.17 -2.12
CA ALA A 77 -10.44 -16.50 -3.43
C ALA A 77 -10.73 -15.39 -4.45
N GLN A 78 -11.94 -14.81 -4.43
CA GLN A 78 -12.29 -13.71 -5.32
C GLN A 78 -11.47 -12.46 -5.02
N ILE A 79 -11.24 -12.13 -3.75
CA ILE A 79 -10.37 -11.01 -3.34
C ILE A 79 -8.96 -11.23 -3.89
N ALA A 80 -8.39 -12.43 -3.68
CA ALA A 80 -7.05 -12.74 -4.16
C ALA A 80 -6.96 -12.66 -5.69
N ILE A 81 -7.96 -13.17 -6.41
CA ILE A 81 -8.04 -13.08 -7.88
C ILE A 81 -8.08 -11.62 -8.34
N ASP A 82 -8.85 -10.77 -7.66
CA ASP A 82 -9.02 -9.37 -8.02
C ASP A 82 -7.80 -8.51 -7.70
N THR A 83 -6.99 -8.90 -6.68
CA THR A 83 -5.98 -8.01 -6.09
C THR A 83 -4.55 -8.50 -6.19
N ALA A 84 -4.30 -9.81 -6.27
CA ALA A 84 -2.94 -10.35 -6.23
C ALA A 84 -2.33 -10.57 -7.61
N ASP A 85 -0.99 -10.44 -7.69
CA ASP A 85 -0.20 -10.85 -8.83
C ASP A 85 0.10 -12.35 -8.77
N VAL A 86 0.30 -12.89 -7.56
CA VAL A 86 0.51 -14.33 -7.29
C VAL A 86 -0.35 -14.76 -6.11
N ILE A 87 -0.94 -15.95 -6.20
CA ILE A 87 -1.82 -16.51 -5.16
C ILE A 87 -1.15 -17.74 -4.52
N LEU A 88 -0.99 -17.75 -3.21
CA LEU A 88 -0.62 -18.91 -2.42
C LEU A 88 -1.90 -19.61 -1.96
N PHE A 89 -2.22 -20.74 -2.57
CA PHE A 89 -3.36 -21.56 -2.17
C PHE A 89 -2.92 -22.61 -1.15
N MET A 90 -3.28 -22.39 0.11
CA MET A 90 -2.86 -23.24 1.23
C MET A 90 -3.86 -24.34 1.54
N THR A 91 -3.35 -25.55 1.68
CA THR A 91 -4.05 -26.78 2.11
C THR A 91 -3.34 -27.41 3.31
N ASP A 92 -3.93 -28.43 3.92
CA ASP A 92 -3.43 -29.12 5.13
C ASP A 92 -3.25 -30.60 4.85
N VAL A 93 -2.00 -31.09 4.87
CA VAL A 93 -1.68 -32.49 4.61
C VAL A 93 -2.32 -33.46 5.64
N LYS A 94 -2.46 -33.02 6.92
CA LYS A 94 -3.01 -33.87 7.98
C LYS A 94 -4.52 -34.09 7.84
N GLN A 95 -5.22 -33.18 7.19
CA GLN A 95 -6.67 -33.30 6.93
C GLN A 95 -6.96 -33.93 5.56
N GLY A 96 -5.95 -34.01 4.70
CA GLY A 96 -6.12 -34.48 3.33
C GLY A 96 -6.96 -33.55 2.45
N LEU A 97 -7.28 -34.02 1.26
CA LEU A 97 -8.08 -33.30 0.28
C LEU A 97 -9.56 -33.28 0.67
N VAL A 98 -10.19 -32.12 0.66
CA VAL A 98 -11.62 -31.96 0.97
C VAL A 98 -12.36 -31.20 -0.15
N ASP A 99 -13.68 -31.39 -0.26
CA ASP A 99 -14.52 -30.76 -1.31
C ASP A 99 -14.41 -29.25 -1.39
N SER A 100 -14.20 -28.57 -0.26
CA SER A 100 -14.04 -27.13 -0.24
C SER A 100 -12.75 -26.67 -0.92
N ASP A 101 -11.65 -27.44 -0.82
CA ASP A 101 -10.40 -27.17 -1.49
C ASP A 101 -10.58 -27.30 -3.01
N SER A 102 -11.30 -28.33 -3.48
CA SER A 102 -11.62 -28.54 -4.90
C SER A 102 -12.44 -27.38 -5.49
N LYS A 103 -13.42 -26.88 -4.73
CA LYS A 103 -14.24 -25.74 -5.19
C LYS A 103 -13.45 -24.45 -5.34
N VAL A 104 -12.54 -24.17 -4.40
CA VAL A 104 -11.64 -23.01 -4.49
C VAL A 104 -10.62 -23.20 -5.63
N ALA A 105 -10.06 -24.40 -5.75
CA ALA A 105 -9.17 -24.75 -6.85
C ALA A 105 -9.80 -24.49 -8.23
N ASP A 106 -11.08 -24.84 -8.40
CA ASP A 106 -11.83 -24.57 -9.64
C ASP A 106 -11.93 -23.06 -9.95
N MET A 107 -12.17 -22.23 -8.94
CA MET A 107 -12.22 -20.78 -9.11
C MET A 107 -10.85 -20.22 -9.49
N LEU A 108 -9.79 -20.66 -8.81
CA LEU A 108 -8.42 -20.21 -9.04
C LEU A 108 -7.93 -20.61 -10.43
N ARG A 109 -8.22 -21.83 -10.90
CA ARG A 109 -7.88 -22.27 -12.26
C ARG A 109 -8.51 -21.41 -13.36
N ARG A 110 -9.76 -20.96 -13.13
CA ARG A 110 -10.49 -20.10 -14.09
C ARG A 110 -10.00 -18.65 -14.12
N SER A 111 -9.26 -18.24 -13.10
CA SER A 111 -8.79 -16.85 -12.99
C SER A 111 -7.61 -16.52 -13.88
N HIS A 112 -6.90 -17.54 -14.40
CA HIS A 112 -5.64 -17.40 -15.15
C HIS A 112 -4.53 -16.67 -14.38
N LYS A 113 -4.67 -16.44 -13.09
CA LYS A 113 -3.62 -15.89 -12.22
C LYS A 113 -2.60 -16.98 -11.88
N PRO A 114 -1.32 -16.64 -11.69
CA PRO A 114 -0.34 -17.55 -11.13
C PRO A 114 -0.77 -18.03 -9.73
N VAL A 115 -0.92 -19.34 -9.57
CA VAL A 115 -1.32 -19.96 -8.30
C VAL A 115 -0.27 -20.98 -7.89
N ILE A 116 0.25 -20.86 -6.69
CA ILE A 116 1.17 -21.83 -6.08
C ILE A 116 0.39 -22.63 -5.05
N LEU A 117 0.30 -23.95 -5.27
CA LEU A 117 -0.35 -24.86 -4.33
C LEU A 117 0.60 -25.19 -3.18
N VAL A 118 0.28 -24.71 -1.97
CA VAL A 118 1.08 -24.91 -0.76
C VAL A 118 0.39 -25.96 0.12
N VAL A 119 1.04 -27.08 0.34
CA VAL A 119 0.58 -28.14 1.24
C VAL A 119 1.29 -27.97 2.58
N ASN A 120 0.59 -27.44 3.57
CA ASN A 120 1.14 -27.09 4.88
C ASN A 120 1.04 -28.24 5.88
N LYS A 121 1.75 -28.10 7.00
CA LYS A 121 1.88 -29.04 8.13
C LYS A 121 2.65 -30.31 7.76
N VAL A 122 3.52 -30.23 6.77
CA VAL A 122 4.45 -31.30 6.40
C VAL A 122 5.67 -31.24 7.34
N ASP A 123 5.44 -31.66 8.58
CA ASP A 123 6.46 -31.59 9.64
C ASP A 123 7.55 -32.68 9.48
N ASN A 124 7.26 -33.74 8.73
CA ASN A 124 8.22 -34.77 8.37
C ASN A 124 8.12 -35.11 6.88
N TYR A 125 9.04 -34.56 6.12
CA TYR A 125 9.07 -34.65 4.67
C TYR A 125 9.07 -36.11 4.17
N GLN A 126 9.97 -36.98 4.69
CA GLN A 126 10.10 -38.34 4.22
C GLN A 126 8.85 -39.20 4.44
N LYS A 127 8.16 -38.95 5.55
CA LYS A 127 6.97 -39.77 5.94
C LYS A 127 5.69 -39.28 5.26
N MET A 128 5.58 -37.99 5.02
CA MET A 128 4.33 -37.34 4.59
C MET A 128 4.26 -37.02 3.08
N MET A 129 5.35 -37.21 2.34
CA MET A 129 5.36 -36.96 0.87
C MET A 129 4.30 -37.77 0.10
N PRO A 130 4.02 -39.03 0.42
CA PRO A 130 2.93 -39.78 -0.25
C PRO A 130 1.58 -39.04 -0.15
N ASP A 131 1.28 -38.47 1.03
CA ASP A 131 0.03 -37.74 1.28
C ASP A 131 0.03 -36.37 0.52
N VAL A 132 1.18 -35.74 0.35
CA VAL A 132 1.32 -34.51 -0.44
C VAL A 132 0.95 -34.73 -1.91
N TYR A 133 1.26 -35.88 -2.46
CA TYR A 133 0.95 -36.21 -3.87
C TYR A 133 -0.56 -36.29 -4.15
N GLU A 134 -1.39 -36.53 -3.15
CA GLU A 134 -2.85 -36.50 -3.32
C GLU A 134 -3.36 -35.16 -3.82
N PHE A 135 -2.66 -34.06 -3.46
CA PHE A 135 -3.06 -32.69 -3.82
C PHE A 135 -2.84 -32.34 -5.30
N TYR A 136 -2.13 -33.18 -6.08
CA TYR A 136 -2.12 -33.04 -7.55
C TYR A 136 -3.53 -33.13 -8.15
N ASN A 137 -4.47 -33.81 -7.46
CA ASN A 137 -5.86 -33.91 -7.92
C ASN A 137 -6.58 -32.56 -7.97
N LEU A 138 -6.04 -31.50 -7.34
CA LEU A 138 -6.56 -30.14 -7.45
C LEU A 138 -6.28 -29.50 -8.83
N GLY A 139 -5.34 -30.03 -9.62
CA GLY A 139 -5.05 -29.56 -10.97
C GLY A 139 -4.54 -28.09 -11.04
N ILE A 140 -3.86 -27.65 -10.00
CA ILE A 140 -3.28 -26.27 -9.93
C ILE A 140 -1.79 -26.27 -10.28
N GLY A 141 -1.15 -27.46 -10.29
CA GLY A 141 0.28 -27.61 -10.51
C GLY A 141 0.93 -28.45 -9.44
N GLU A 142 2.24 -28.36 -9.35
CA GLU A 142 3.03 -29.11 -8.38
C GLU A 142 2.77 -28.60 -6.94
N PRO A 143 2.35 -29.48 -6.01
CA PRO A 143 2.20 -29.09 -4.63
C PRO A 143 3.55 -28.83 -3.96
N VAL A 144 3.65 -27.71 -3.26
CA VAL A 144 4.86 -27.30 -2.52
C VAL A 144 4.66 -27.72 -1.05
N PRO A 145 5.41 -28.69 -0.54
CA PRO A 145 5.31 -29.10 0.86
C PRO A 145 5.98 -28.08 1.78
N VAL A 146 5.25 -27.62 2.79
CA VAL A 146 5.72 -26.60 3.75
C VAL A 146 5.29 -27.01 5.17
N SER A 147 6.12 -26.75 6.16
CA SER A 147 5.69 -26.61 7.54
C SER A 147 5.89 -25.17 8.02
N ALA A 148 4.82 -24.40 8.04
CA ALA A 148 4.88 -23.00 8.47
C ALA A 148 5.28 -22.86 9.95
N ALA A 149 4.92 -23.83 10.79
CA ALA A 149 5.27 -23.87 12.22
C ALA A 149 6.76 -24.16 12.43
N GLU A 150 7.30 -25.15 11.70
CA GLU A 150 8.71 -25.59 11.80
C GLU A 150 9.62 -24.83 10.82
N ARG A 151 9.06 -23.96 9.98
CA ARG A 151 9.77 -23.16 8.95
C ARG A 151 10.51 -24.00 7.90
N ILE A 152 9.98 -25.16 7.58
CA ILE A 152 10.51 -26.08 6.57
C ILE A 152 9.85 -25.80 5.22
N GLY A 153 10.64 -25.78 4.14
CA GLY A 153 10.15 -25.61 2.75
C GLY A 153 9.72 -24.18 2.38
N ILE A 154 9.86 -23.20 3.30
CA ILE A 154 9.48 -21.81 3.05
C ILE A 154 10.35 -21.19 1.94
N GLY A 155 11.65 -21.47 1.91
CA GLY A 155 12.57 -20.99 0.89
C GLY A 155 12.15 -21.43 -0.52
N ASP A 156 11.93 -22.73 -0.70
CA ASP A 156 11.50 -23.31 -2.00
C ASP A 156 10.15 -22.73 -2.46
N MET A 157 9.24 -22.47 -1.50
CA MET A 157 7.98 -21.79 -1.79
C MET A 157 8.22 -20.35 -2.27
N LEU A 158 9.09 -19.60 -1.59
CA LEU A 158 9.40 -18.21 -1.95
C LEU A 158 10.13 -18.11 -3.29
N ASP A 159 11.01 -19.06 -3.62
CA ASP A 159 11.65 -19.13 -4.93
C ASP A 159 10.61 -19.28 -6.05
N LYS A 160 9.61 -20.16 -5.86
CA LYS A 160 8.49 -20.28 -6.80
C LYS A 160 7.63 -19.02 -6.87
N VAL A 161 7.47 -18.29 -5.77
CA VAL A 161 6.74 -17.00 -5.77
C VAL A 161 7.43 -15.99 -6.66
N ILE A 162 8.73 -15.79 -6.50
CA ILE A 162 9.47 -14.78 -7.28
C ILE A 162 9.61 -15.16 -8.75
N GLU A 163 9.63 -16.45 -9.10
CA GLU A 163 9.60 -16.94 -10.49
C GLU A 163 8.34 -16.52 -11.25
N HIS A 164 7.23 -16.36 -10.54
CA HIS A 164 5.94 -15.96 -11.11
C HIS A 164 5.68 -14.45 -11.07
N PHE A 165 6.64 -13.66 -10.59
CA PHE A 165 6.51 -12.21 -10.69
C PHE A 165 6.55 -11.78 -12.16
N PRO A 166 5.75 -10.80 -12.55
CA PRO A 166 5.72 -10.33 -13.93
C PRO A 166 7.13 -9.97 -14.40
N GLU A 167 7.57 -10.55 -15.52
CA GLU A 167 8.81 -10.16 -16.19
C GLU A 167 8.69 -8.72 -16.67
N GLY A 168 9.73 -7.91 -16.50
CA GLY A 168 9.77 -6.54 -17.04
C GLY A 168 9.41 -5.42 -16.07
N MET A 169 9.35 -5.65 -14.75
CA MET A 169 9.28 -4.53 -13.80
C MET A 169 10.53 -3.62 -13.79
N GLY A 170 11.50 -3.85 -14.68
CA GLY A 170 12.71 -3.05 -14.86
C GLY A 170 12.89 -2.40 -16.24
N ASP A 171 12.24 -2.92 -17.28
CA ASP A 171 12.53 -2.58 -18.69
C ASP A 171 11.28 -2.19 -19.53
N GLU A 172 10.08 -2.08 -18.94
CA GLU A 172 8.97 -1.45 -19.66
C GLU A 172 9.27 0.04 -19.82
N GLU A 173 9.07 0.58 -21.03
CA GLU A 173 8.96 2.03 -21.26
C GLU A 173 8.16 2.61 -20.10
N GLU A 174 8.78 3.49 -19.31
CA GLU A 174 8.16 4.09 -18.13
C GLU A 174 6.80 4.63 -18.58
N ASP A 175 5.71 3.98 -18.17
CA ASP A 175 4.37 4.52 -18.34
C ASP A 175 4.27 5.78 -17.47
N ASP A 176 4.61 6.91 -18.08
CA ASP A 176 4.64 8.23 -17.44
C ASP A 176 3.25 8.74 -17.02
N ARG A 177 2.19 7.96 -17.30
CA ARG A 177 0.83 8.33 -16.93
C ARG A 177 0.66 8.25 -15.41
N PRO A 178 0.24 9.33 -14.76
CA PRO A 178 -0.04 9.35 -13.34
C PRO A 178 -1.08 8.28 -12.94
N ARG A 179 -0.72 7.45 -11.96
CA ARG A 179 -1.60 6.42 -11.40
C ARG A 179 -2.22 6.93 -10.11
N ILE A 180 -3.56 6.98 -10.06
CA ILE A 180 -4.31 7.62 -8.99
C ILE A 180 -5.20 6.60 -8.28
N ALA A 181 -5.02 6.43 -6.97
CA ALA A 181 -5.96 5.67 -6.15
C ALA A 181 -6.94 6.60 -5.45
N ILE A 182 -8.24 6.26 -5.49
CA ILE A 182 -9.26 6.94 -4.67
C ILE A 182 -9.68 6.00 -3.55
N VAL A 183 -9.31 6.35 -2.33
CA VAL A 183 -9.51 5.53 -1.14
C VAL A 183 -10.35 6.28 -0.09
N GLY A 184 -10.87 5.57 0.88
CA GLY A 184 -11.71 6.13 1.95
C GLY A 184 -12.82 5.17 2.34
N LYS A 185 -13.54 5.48 3.40
CA LYS A 185 -14.65 4.68 3.93
C LYS A 185 -15.76 4.40 2.89
N PRO A 186 -16.62 3.40 3.12
CA PRO A 186 -17.84 3.25 2.36
C PRO A 186 -18.70 4.52 2.42
N ASN A 187 -19.40 4.83 1.33
CA ASN A 187 -20.38 5.93 1.21
C ASN A 187 -19.85 7.38 1.33
N VAL A 188 -18.53 7.60 1.40
CA VAL A 188 -17.94 8.96 1.35
C VAL A 188 -18.04 9.63 -0.02
N GLY A 189 -18.46 8.88 -1.07
CA GLY A 189 -18.71 9.41 -2.40
C GLY A 189 -17.59 9.17 -3.42
N LYS A 190 -16.69 8.19 -3.20
CA LYS A 190 -15.62 7.82 -4.16
C LYS A 190 -16.14 7.56 -5.57
N SER A 191 -17.14 6.68 -5.71
CA SER A 191 -17.75 6.37 -7.00
C SER A 191 -18.43 7.57 -7.64
N SER A 192 -19.01 8.46 -6.82
CA SER A 192 -19.63 9.70 -7.31
C SER A 192 -18.60 10.68 -7.87
N ILE A 193 -17.44 10.77 -7.24
CA ILE A 193 -16.32 11.59 -7.73
C ILE A 193 -15.89 11.07 -9.10
N ILE A 194 -15.58 9.76 -9.22
CA ILE A 194 -15.14 9.16 -10.50
C ILE A 194 -16.20 9.34 -11.58
N ASN A 195 -17.46 9.01 -11.30
CA ASN A 195 -18.53 9.12 -12.27
C ASN A 195 -18.71 10.58 -12.74
N ARG A 196 -18.51 11.54 -11.86
CA ARG A 196 -18.60 12.95 -12.22
C ARG A 196 -17.40 13.39 -13.07
N LEU A 197 -16.17 12.96 -12.71
CA LEU A 197 -14.98 13.23 -13.51
C LEU A 197 -15.08 12.64 -14.91
N VAL A 198 -15.57 11.42 -15.04
CA VAL A 198 -15.80 10.76 -16.36
C VAL A 198 -16.92 11.42 -17.15
N GLY A 199 -17.92 12.01 -16.51
CA GLY A 199 -19.09 12.65 -17.16
C GLY A 199 -18.91 14.12 -17.52
N GLU A 200 -17.75 14.73 -17.29
CA GLU A 200 -17.48 16.12 -17.68
C GLU A 200 -17.07 16.23 -19.17
N ASP A 201 -17.57 17.24 -19.89
CA ASP A 201 -17.37 17.45 -21.33
C ASP A 201 -15.89 17.58 -21.79
N ARG A 202 -14.98 17.72 -20.85
CA ARG A 202 -13.52 17.86 -21.07
C ARG A 202 -12.73 16.58 -20.75
N VAL A 203 -13.40 15.51 -20.38
CA VAL A 203 -12.79 14.25 -19.96
C VAL A 203 -13.20 13.14 -20.92
N ILE A 204 -12.24 12.58 -21.62
CA ILE A 204 -12.44 11.45 -22.54
C ILE A 204 -11.97 10.19 -21.82
N VAL A 205 -12.86 9.19 -21.74
CA VAL A 205 -12.44 7.84 -21.32
C VAL A 205 -11.78 7.19 -22.52
N SER A 206 -10.51 6.88 -22.41
CA SER A 206 -9.73 6.23 -23.47
C SER A 206 -9.85 4.72 -23.33
N ASP A 207 -10.58 4.07 -24.25
CA ASP A 207 -10.57 2.61 -24.42
C ASP A 207 -9.38 2.21 -25.33
N ILE A 208 -8.14 2.46 -24.93
CA ILE A 208 -6.99 1.95 -25.66
C ILE A 208 -6.85 0.48 -25.34
N ALA A 209 -7.35 -0.37 -26.25
CA ALA A 209 -7.11 -1.80 -26.26
C ALA A 209 -5.62 -2.06 -26.53
N GLY A 210 -4.87 -2.52 -25.51
CA GLY A 210 -3.46 -2.90 -25.69
C GLY A 210 -2.61 -2.94 -24.44
N THR A 211 -3.04 -2.30 -23.33
CA THR A 211 -2.35 -2.32 -22.05
C THR A 211 -3.22 -2.95 -20.95
N THR A 212 -3.99 -3.96 -21.32
CA THR A 212 -4.94 -4.66 -20.46
C THR A 212 -4.23 -5.64 -19.53
N ARG A 213 -3.53 -5.14 -18.50
CA ARG A 213 -3.28 -5.97 -17.33
C ARG A 213 -4.45 -5.95 -16.33
N ASP A 214 -5.33 -4.91 -16.36
CA ASP A 214 -6.45 -4.84 -15.42
C ASP A 214 -7.69 -4.19 -16.05
N ALA A 215 -8.72 -4.99 -16.34
CA ALA A 215 -10.07 -4.53 -16.73
C ALA A 215 -10.78 -3.69 -15.63
N ILE A 216 -10.06 -3.25 -14.61
CA ILE A 216 -10.55 -2.68 -13.37
C ILE A 216 -10.21 -1.17 -13.28
N ASP A 217 -9.24 -0.70 -14.07
CA ASP A 217 -8.76 0.69 -14.04
C ASP A 217 -9.54 1.55 -15.07
N THR A 218 -9.54 2.87 -14.86
CA THR A 218 -10.16 3.82 -15.79
C THR A 218 -9.14 4.86 -16.23
N ASN A 219 -8.90 4.95 -17.54
CA ASN A 219 -8.08 5.99 -18.12
C ASN A 219 -8.91 7.26 -18.32
N ILE A 220 -8.41 8.38 -17.87
CA ILE A 220 -9.04 9.70 -17.96
C ILE A 220 -8.07 10.66 -18.64
N LEU A 221 -8.51 11.26 -19.76
CA LEU A 221 -7.79 12.34 -20.44
C LEU A 221 -8.31 13.70 -19.95
N HIS A 222 -7.44 14.50 -19.34
CA HIS A 222 -7.77 15.87 -18.92
C HIS A 222 -6.70 16.85 -19.41
N ASN A 223 -7.13 17.89 -20.13
CA ASN A 223 -6.23 18.92 -20.71
C ASN A 223 -5.05 18.36 -21.52
N GLY A 224 -5.24 17.25 -22.24
CA GLY A 224 -4.19 16.61 -23.05
C GLY A 224 -3.24 15.68 -22.28
N ARG A 225 -3.42 15.50 -20.98
CA ARG A 225 -2.67 14.55 -20.15
C ARG A 225 -3.56 13.36 -19.77
N GLU A 226 -3.04 12.15 -19.89
CA GLU A 226 -3.72 10.91 -19.46
C GLU A 226 -3.42 10.60 -18.00
N TYR A 227 -4.44 10.13 -17.27
CA TYR A 227 -4.38 9.68 -15.88
C TYR A 227 -5.01 8.30 -15.77
N VAL A 228 -4.43 7.41 -14.96
CA VAL A 228 -4.95 6.08 -14.70
C VAL A 228 -5.55 6.02 -13.30
N PHE A 229 -6.88 5.93 -13.21
CA PHE A 229 -7.57 5.75 -11.94
C PHE A 229 -7.71 4.27 -11.62
N ILE A 230 -7.08 3.83 -10.53
CA ILE A 230 -6.91 2.44 -10.14
C ILE A 230 -8.15 1.90 -9.43
N ASP A 231 -8.50 0.62 -9.66
CA ASP A 231 -9.59 -0.14 -9.03
C ASP A 231 -10.97 0.52 -9.11
N THR A 232 -11.28 1.17 -10.22
CA THR A 232 -12.56 1.86 -10.40
C THR A 232 -13.76 0.93 -10.61
N ALA A 233 -13.56 -0.29 -11.13
CA ALA A 233 -14.63 -1.28 -11.31
C ALA A 233 -15.17 -1.77 -9.95
N GLY A 234 -14.32 -1.89 -8.93
CA GLY A 234 -14.77 -2.14 -7.56
C GLY A 234 -15.65 -1.04 -7.00
N LEU A 235 -15.46 0.19 -7.45
CA LEU A 235 -16.28 1.34 -7.08
C LEU A 235 -17.62 1.39 -7.86
N ARG A 236 -17.67 0.83 -9.08
CA ARG A 236 -18.88 0.80 -9.94
C ARG A 236 -19.84 -0.34 -9.60
N ARG A 237 -19.35 -1.49 -9.11
CA ARG A 237 -20.17 -2.70 -8.82
C ARG A 237 -20.98 -2.65 -7.52
N LYS A 238 -21.19 -1.51 -6.90
CA LYS A 238 -22.01 -1.39 -5.67
C LYS A 238 -23.46 -1.74 -5.93
N ASN A 239 -23.94 -2.86 -5.38
CA ASN A 239 -25.31 -2.89 -4.86
C ASN A 239 -25.73 -4.09 -4.01
N LYS A 240 -24.93 -4.99 -3.46
CA LYS A 240 -25.56 -6.14 -2.77
C LYS A 240 -24.97 -6.70 -1.47
N ILE A 241 -23.85 -6.24 -0.89
CA ILE A 241 -23.28 -6.93 0.29
C ILE A 241 -23.00 -5.93 1.42
N LYS A 242 -23.64 -6.15 2.58
CA LYS A 242 -23.74 -5.13 3.63
C LYS A 242 -22.87 -5.29 4.88
N GLU A 243 -22.18 -6.36 5.19
CA GLU A 243 -21.54 -6.51 6.51
C GLU A 243 -20.12 -7.12 6.59
N GLU A 244 -19.58 -7.74 5.54
CA GLU A 244 -18.19 -8.25 5.51
C GLU A 244 -17.18 -7.21 4.95
N ILE A 245 -17.57 -5.96 4.97
CA ILE A 245 -17.06 -4.87 4.10
C ILE A 245 -15.72 -4.29 4.58
N GLU A 246 -15.39 -4.34 5.88
CA GLU A 246 -14.24 -3.56 6.38
C GLU A 246 -12.88 -4.15 5.96
N ARG A 247 -12.67 -5.45 6.13
CA ARG A 247 -11.38 -6.09 5.76
C ARG A 247 -11.18 -6.14 4.25
N TYR A 248 -12.23 -6.43 3.49
CA TYR A 248 -12.22 -6.37 2.03
C TYR A 248 -11.87 -4.97 1.52
N SER A 249 -12.43 -3.95 2.16
CA SER A 249 -12.12 -2.55 1.87
C SER A 249 -10.65 -2.22 2.17
N ILE A 250 -10.06 -2.75 3.23
CA ILE A 250 -8.65 -2.52 3.60
C ILE A 250 -7.71 -3.20 2.59
N ILE A 251 -7.96 -4.46 2.23
CA ILE A 251 -7.12 -5.18 1.25
C ILE A 251 -7.12 -4.46 -0.10
N ARG A 252 -8.29 -4.08 -0.61
CA ARG A 252 -8.40 -3.27 -1.83
C ARG A 252 -7.69 -1.93 -1.71
N THR A 253 -7.80 -1.29 -0.54
CA THR A 253 -7.10 -0.03 -0.28
C THR A 253 -5.58 -0.23 -0.37
N VAL A 254 -5.04 -1.28 0.27
CA VAL A 254 -3.60 -1.59 0.22
C VAL A 254 -3.16 -1.81 -1.22
N THR A 255 -3.87 -2.65 -1.97
CA THR A 255 -3.53 -2.95 -3.37
C THR A 255 -3.61 -1.71 -4.27
N ALA A 256 -4.66 -0.90 -4.12
CA ALA A 256 -4.80 0.32 -4.89
C ALA A 256 -3.68 1.32 -4.55
N VAL A 257 -3.33 1.46 -3.28
CA VAL A 257 -2.23 2.32 -2.81
C VAL A 257 -0.89 1.82 -3.36
N GLU A 258 -0.63 0.52 -3.37
CA GLU A 258 0.63 -0.02 -3.93
C GLU A 258 0.85 0.37 -5.39
N ARG A 259 -0.22 0.31 -6.20
CA ARG A 259 -0.17 0.59 -7.63
C ARG A 259 -0.19 2.08 -7.97
N ALA A 260 -0.57 2.95 -7.02
CA ALA A 260 -0.71 4.38 -7.24
C ALA A 260 0.60 5.16 -7.10
N ASP A 261 0.68 6.30 -7.78
CA ASP A 261 1.65 7.38 -7.51
C ASP A 261 1.06 8.36 -6.48
N VAL A 262 -0.23 8.69 -6.64
CA VAL A 262 -0.95 9.63 -5.77
C VAL A 262 -2.21 8.98 -5.22
N VAL A 263 -2.46 9.17 -3.94
CA VAL A 263 -3.61 8.63 -3.21
C VAL A 263 -4.53 9.78 -2.78
N LEU A 264 -5.76 9.77 -3.27
CA LEU A 264 -6.83 10.67 -2.86
C LEU A 264 -7.61 10.05 -1.71
N ILE A 265 -7.44 10.55 -0.49
CA ILE A 265 -8.14 10.10 0.70
C ILE A 265 -9.45 10.88 0.81
N VAL A 266 -10.56 10.22 0.51
CA VAL A 266 -11.88 10.87 0.49
C VAL A 266 -12.54 10.77 1.86
N ILE A 267 -12.88 11.92 2.42
CA ILE A 267 -13.55 12.11 3.71
C ILE A 267 -14.94 12.71 3.48
N ASP A 268 -15.92 12.25 4.24
CA ASP A 268 -17.27 12.83 4.23
C ASP A 268 -17.32 14.10 5.11
N ALA A 269 -17.64 15.24 4.53
CA ALA A 269 -17.72 16.49 5.28
C ALA A 269 -18.76 16.45 6.39
N VAL A 270 -19.86 15.70 6.22
CA VAL A 270 -20.94 15.63 7.22
C VAL A 270 -20.52 14.80 8.43
N GLU A 271 -19.76 13.72 8.21
CA GLU A 271 -19.29 12.83 9.27
C GLU A 271 -18.00 13.35 9.93
N GLY A 272 -17.20 14.11 9.17
CA GLY A 272 -15.87 14.53 9.58
C GLY A 272 -14.80 13.43 9.45
N VAL A 273 -13.59 13.74 9.90
CA VAL A 273 -12.47 12.81 9.88
C VAL A 273 -12.56 11.80 11.04
N THR A 274 -12.24 10.54 10.78
CA THR A 274 -12.36 9.43 11.75
C THR A 274 -11.07 8.64 11.87
N GLU A 275 -10.99 7.74 12.86
CA GLU A 275 -9.85 6.81 13.03
C GLU A 275 -9.66 5.88 11.83
N GLN A 276 -10.74 5.50 11.14
CA GLN A 276 -10.66 4.67 9.94
C GLN A 276 -10.01 5.43 8.78
N ASP A 277 -10.27 6.73 8.65
CA ASP A 277 -9.60 7.58 7.67
C ASP A 277 -8.11 7.71 8.00
N ALA A 278 -7.75 7.76 9.31
CA ALA A 278 -6.37 7.79 9.75
C ALA A 278 -5.63 6.48 9.41
N LYS A 279 -6.27 5.31 9.56
CA LYS A 279 -5.69 4.02 9.14
C LYS A 279 -5.38 3.99 7.64
N ILE A 280 -6.32 4.43 6.83
CA ILE A 280 -6.16 4.52 5.37
C ILE A 280 -5.01 5.47 5.01
N ALA A 281 -4.96 6.63 5.66
CA ALA A 281 -3.90 7.61 5.47
C ALA A 281 -2.53 7.08 5.89
N GLY A 282 -2.48 6.29 6.98
CA GLY A 282 -1.27 5.60 7.44
C GLY A 282 -0.68 4.68 6.40
N ILE A 283 -1.52 3.87 5.74
CA ILE A 283 -1.09 2.97 4.65
C ILE A 283 -0.43 3.77 3.52
N ALA A 284 -1.05 4.86 3.06
CA ALA A 284 -0.51 5.69 1.99
C ALA A 284 0.83 6.35 2.38
N HIS A 285 0.96 6.80 3.64
CA HIS A 285 2.17 7.40 4.18
C HIS A 285 3.33 6.40 4.25
N GLU A 286 3.09 5.21 4.80
CA GLU A 286 4.10 4.14 4.92
C GLU A 286 4.65 3.71 3.56
N ARG A 287 3.76 3.65 2.54
CA ARG A 287 4.14 3.32 1.17
C ARG A 287 4.87 4.45 0.44
N GLY A 288 4.99 5.62 1.05
CA GLY A 288 5.69 6.76 0.46
C GLY A 288 4.99 7.36 -0.74
N LYS A 289 3.67 7.19 -0.83
CA LYS A 289 2.88 7.72 -1.94
C LYS A 289 2.62 9.23 -1.79
N GLY A 290 2.30 9.89 -2.90
CA GLY A 290 1.71 11.21 -2.85
C GLY A 290 0.34 11.16 -2.17
N VAL A 291 0.03 12.11 -1.31
CA VAL A 291 -1.21 12.09 -0.52
C VAL A 291 -1.94 13.41 -0.64
N MET A 292 -3.22 13.31 -0.94
CA MET A 292 -4.16 14.43 -0.95
C MET A 292 -5.41 14.05 -0.17
N ILE A 293 -5.88 14.94 0.69
CA ILE A 293 -7.12 14.79 1.43
C ILE A 293 -8.25 15.49 0.68
N VAL A 294 -9.29 14.75 0.32
CA VAL A 294 -10.44 15.24 -0.44
C VAL A 294 -11.68 15.22 0.46
N VAL A 295 -12.08 16.37 0.97
CA VAL A 295 -13.29 16.52 1.78
C VAL A 295 -14.49 16.68 0.85
N ASN A 296 -15.24 15.61 0.67
CA ASN A 296 -16.40 15.55 -0.23
C ASN A 296 -17.70 15.87 0.50
N LYS A 297 -18.77 16.07 -0.25
CA LYS A 297 -20.11 16.50 0.21
C LYS A 297 -20.09 17.90 0.85
N TRP A 298 -19.17 18.75 0.38
CA TRP A 298 -19.02 20.10 0.89
C TRP A 298 -20.26 20.99 0.65
N ASP A 299 -21.15 20.59 -0.25
CA ASP A 299 -22.45 21.22 -0.49
C ASP A 299 -23.45 21.02 0.66
N ALA A 300 -23.27 19.96 1.46
CA ALA A 300 -24.18 19.61 2.56
C ALA A 300 -23.85 20.33 3.90
N ILE A 301 -22.76 21.09 3.95
CA ILE A 301 -22.31 21.79 5.16
C ILE A 301 -22.77 23.25 5.14
N GLU A 302 -23.34 23.69 6.26
CA GLU A 302 -23.55 25.11 6.52
C GLU A 302 -22.21 25.81 6.74
N LYS A 303 -21.96 26.90 6.04
CA LYS A 303 -20.64 27.54 5.98
C LYS A 303 -20.69 28.93 6.58
N ASN A 304 -19.71 29.20 7.42
CA ASN A 304 -19.36 30.52 7.90
C ASN A 304 -17.87 30.82 7.65
N ASP A 305 -17.39 31.99 7.99
CA ASP A 305 -16.00 32.41 7.76
C ASP A 305 -14.95 31.56 8.48
N LYS A 306 -15.34 30.77 9.47
CA LYS A 306 -14.46 29.90 10.28
C LYS A 306 -14.50 28.44 9.86
N THR A 307 -15.55 28.01 9.14
CA THR A 307 -15.81 26.60 8.83
C THR A 307 -14.59 25.90 8.22
N VAL A 308 -13.94 26.48 7.22
CA VAL A 308 -12.77 25.87 6.58
C VAL A 308 -11.63 25.68 7.58
N ARG A 309 -11.35 26.68 8.43
CA ARG A 309 -10.27 26.62 9.42
C ARG A 309 -10.54 25.58 10.50
N GLU A 310 -11.78 25.46 10.92
CA GLU A 310 -12.20 24.46 11.93
C GLU A 310 -12.05 23.03 11.38
N TYR A 311 -12.47 22.79 10.13
CA TYR A 311 -12.28 21.51 9.46
C TYR A 311 -10.79 21.19 9.26
N GLU A 312 -10.01 22.15 8.80
CA GLU A 312 -8.57 21.97 8.62
C GLU A 312 -7.90 21.63 9.96
N HIS A 313 -8.24 22.33 11.02
CA HIS A 313 -7.71 22.06 12.36
C HIS A 313 -8.04 20.63 12.83
N GLN A 314 -9.29 20.19 12.68
CA GLN A 314 -9.71 18.82 13.05
C GLN A 314 -8.96 17.76 12.25
N ILE A 315 -8.84 17.95 10.92
CA ILE A 315 -8.11 17.05 10.04
C ILE A 315 -6.64 16.98 10.45
N ARG A 316 -5.99 18.11 10.69
CA ARG A 316 -4.57 18.18 11.09
C ARG A 316 -4.32 17.58 12.48
N MET A 317 -5.29 17.64 13.38
CA MET A 317 -5.19 17.00 14.70
C MET A 317 -5.16 15.46 14.56
N ILE A 318 -6.09 14.88 13.81
CA ILE A 318 -6.21 13.42 13.65
C ILE A 318 -5.15 12.86 12.71
N LEU A 319 -4.87 13.58 11.60
CA LEU A 319 -3.88 13.19 10.60
C LEU A 319 -2.54 13.92 10.79
N SER A 320 -2.13 14.11 12.04
CA SER A 320 -0.91 14.88 12.39
C SER A 320 0.39 14.27 11.86
N PHE A 321 0.39 12.99 11.47
CA PHE A 321 1.53 12.28 10.91
C PHE A 321 1.74 12.54 9.41
N ILE A 322 0.75 13.14 8.70
CA ILE A 322 0.84 13.57 7.30
C ILE A 322 0.62 15.09 7.15
N PRO A 323 1.41 15.93 7.82
CA PRO A 323 1.22 17.39 7.78
C PRO A 323 1.43 17.98 6.39
N TYR A 324 2.12 17.26 5.51
CA TYR A 324 2.41 17.64 4.13
C TYR A 324 1.24 17.43 3.17
N ALA A 325 0.22 16.64 3.55
CA ALA A 325 -0.92 16.37 2.69
C ALA A 325 -1.76 17.63 2.45
N GLU A 326 -2.03 17.94 1.20
CA GLU A 326 -2.90 19.05 0.82
C GLU A 326 -4.38 18.69 1.03
N ILE A 327 -5.20 19.65 1.42
CA ILE A 327 -6.63 19.47 1.70
C ILE A 327 -7.44 20.20 0.65
N MET A 328 -8.37 19.49 0.00
CA MET A 328 -9.30 20.09 -0.96
C MET A 328 -10.75 19.76 -0.58
N TYR A 329 -11.59 20.79 -0.62
CA TYR A 329 -13.02 20.69 -0.32
C TYR A 329 -13.80 20.65 -1.64
N VAL A 330 -14.52 19.55 -1.89
CA VAL A 330 -15.23 19.29 -3.15
C VAL A 330 -16.68 18.88 -2.93
N SER A 331 -17.47 18.94 -3.99
CA SER A 331 -18.80 18.31 -4.02
C SER A 331 -18.96 17.49 -5.29
N ALA A 332 -19.00 16.17 -5.16
CA ALA A 332 -19.30 15.29 -6.29
C ALA A 332 -20.73 15.50 -6.83
N LYS A 333 -21.66 15.97 -6.00
CA LYS A 333 -23.04 16.24 -6.38
C LYS A 333 -23.16 17.45 -7.31
N THR A 334 -22.47 18.54 -6.98
CA THR A 334 -22.55 19.80 -7.75
C THR A 334 -21.42 19.95 -8.77
N GLY A 335 -20.37 19.13 -8.73
CA GLY A 335 -19.17 19.28 -9.55
C GLY A 335 -18.17 20.30 -8.99
N GLN A 336 -18.46 20.91 -7.85
CA GLN A 336 -17.65 22.00 -7.30
C GLN A 336 -16.20 21.56 -7.05
N ARG A 337 -15.24 22.25 -7.68
CA ARG A 337 -13.79 22.08 -7.57
C ARG A 337 -13.24 20.73 -8.02
N LEU A 338 -14.03 19.84 -8.63
CA LEU A 338 -13.52 18.55 -9.10
C LEU A 338 -12.43 18.69 -10.20
N PRO A 339 -12.54 19.58 -11.19
CA PRO A 339 -11.47 19.74 -12.18
C PRO A 339 -10.13 20.16 -11.56
N LYS A 340 -10.13 20.90 -10.45
CA LYS A 340 -8.92 21.31 -9.73
C LYS A 340 -8.17 20.15 -9.05
N LEU A 341 -8.79 18.97 -8.97
CA LEU A 341 -8.10 17.76 -8.49
C LEU A 341 -6.90 17.41 -9.37
N PHE A 342 -7.03 17.58 -10.69
CA PHE A 342 -5.94 17.29 -11.62
C PHE A 342 -4.75 18.24 -11.43
N ASP A 343 -5.00 19.55 -11.26
CA ASP A 343 -3.94 20.54 -10.99
C ASP A 343 -3.16 20.17 -9.71
N MET A 344 -3.87 19.72 -8.67
CA MET A 344 -3.27 19.32 -7.40
C MET A 344 -2.50 17.98 -7.52
N ILE A 345 -3.02 17.03 -8.29
CA ILE A 345 -2.34 15.76 -8.58
C ILE A 345 -1.02 16.05 -9.31
N ASP A 346 -1.04 16.91 -10.32
CA ASP A 346 0.16 17.28 -11.08
C ASP A 346 1.21 17.92 -10.18
N MET A 347 0.81 18.86 -9.34
CA MET A 347 1.69 19.51 -8.37
C MET A 347 2.34 18.48 -7.40
N ILE A 348 1.56 17.48 -6.94
CA ILE A 348 2.10 16.44 -6.06
C ILE A 348 3.13 15.58 -6.81
N ILE A 349 2.86 15.20 -8.06
CA ILE A 349 3.78 14.42 -8.89
C ILE A 349 5.06 15.17 -9.16
N GLU A 350 4.97 16.47 -9.50
CA GLU A 350 6.13 17.35 -9.68
C GLU A 350 6.98 17.37 -8.39
N ASN A 351 6.36 17.51 -7.23
CA ASN A 351 7.05 17.49 -5.95
C ASN A 351 7.69 16.11 -5.66
N GLN A 352 7.05 15.01 -6.05
CA GLN A 352 7.62 13.67 -5.89
C GLN A 352 8.86 13.44 -6.75
N THR A 353 8.91 14.04 -7.92
CA THR A 353 10.02 13.91 -8.89
C THR A 353 11.09 14.97 -8.74
N LEU A 354 10.87 15.96 -7.88
CA LEU A 354 11.80 17.06 -7.66
C LEU A 354 13.17 16.54 -7.19
N ARG A 355 14.21 16.90 -7.95
CA ARG A 355 15.60 16.66 -7.59
C ARG A 355 16.26 17.93 -7.11
N VAL A 356 16.81 17.87 -5.91
CA VAL A 356 17.53 18.98 -5.28
C VAL A 356 19.04 18.71 -5.37
N ALA A 357 19.78 19.74 -5.82
CA ALA A 357 21.23 19.65 -5.89
C ALA A 357 21.86 19.46 -4.51
N THR A 358 22.83 18.54 -4.40
CA THR A 358 23.51 18.23 -3.14
C THR A 358 24.13 19.45 -2.46
N GLY A 359 24.68 20.39 -3.22
CA GLY A 359 25.24 21.64 -2.69
C GLY A 359 24.21 22.47 -1.92
N VAL A 360 23.03 22.70 -2.53
CA VAL A 360 21.94 23.47 -1.92
C VAL A 360 21.36 22.77 -0.70
N LEU A 361 21.24 21.43 -0.74
CA LEU A 361 20.83 20.63 0.43
C LEU A 361 21.80 20.85 1.61
N ASN A 362 23.10 20.86 1.35
CA ASN A 362 24.11 21.02 2.41
C ASN A 362 24.17 22.45 2.95
N GLU A 363 23.89 23.47 2.14
CA GLU A 363 23.73 24.86 2.62
C GLU A 363 22.57 24.94 3.64
N ILE A 364 21.39 24.42 3.29
CA ILE A 364 20.22 24.39 4.18
C ILE A 364 20.50 23.57 5.44
N MET A 365 21.20 22.43 5.31
CA MET A 365 21.60 21.61 6.45
C MET A 365 22.52 22.41 7.39
N THR A 366 23.48 23.14 6.86
CA THR A 366 24.41 23.96 7.65
C THR A 366 23.66 25.07 8.38
N GLU A 367 22.74 25.74 7.73
CA GLU A 367 21.87 26.76 8.36
C GLU A 367 20.98 26.15 9.44
N ALA A 368 20.37 24.99 9.18
CA ALA A 368 19.53 24.28 10.15
C ALA A 368 20.33 23.89 11.41
N VAL A 369 21.56 23.37 11.25
CA VAL A 369 22.46 23.03 12.35
C VAL A 369 22.88 24.27 13.14
N ALA A 370 23.09 25.41 12.48
CA ALA A 370 23.42 26.68 13.12
C ALA A 370 22.25 27.24 13.96
N MET A 371 21.01 27.10 13.45
CA MET A 371 19.80 27.56 14.15
C MET A 371 19.45 26.68 15.35
N GLN A 372 19.54 25.36 15.19
CA GLN A 372 19.26 24.40 16.26
C GLN A 372 20.37 23.37 16.31
N GLN A 373 21.18 23.45 17.36
CA GLN A 373 22.31 22.55 17.53
C GLN A 373 21.86 21.09 17.67
N PRO A 374 22.61 20.14 17.05
CA PRO A 374 22.33 18.72 17.17
C PRO A 374 22.36 18.23 18.61
N PRO A 375 21.57 17.19 18.94
CA PRO A 375 21.54 16.60 20.27
C PRO A 375 22.90 16.03 20.70
N SER A 376 23.09 15.94 22.00
CA SER A 376 24.25 15.28 22.60
C SER A 376 23.80 14.27 23.66
N ASP A 377 24.43 13.11 23.72
CA ASP A 377 24.22 12.10 24.76
C ASP A 377 25.57 11.65 25.33
N LYS A 378 25.65 11.54 26.67
CA LYS A 378 26.84 11.07 27.41
C LYS A 378 28.15 11.72 26.96
N GLY A 379 28.11 13.03 26.67
CA GLY A 379 29.29 13.80 26.25
C GLY A 379 29.67 13.65 24.77
N LYS A 380 28.98 12.80 24.02
CA LYS A 380 29.13 12.72 22.57
C LYS A 380 28.08 13.60 21.90
N ARG A 381 28.53 14.43 20.97
CA ARG A 381 27.67 15.30 20.18
C ARG A 381 27.43 14.73 18.79
N LEU A 382 26.20 14.75 18.33
CA LEU A 382 25.86 14.42 16.95
C LEU A 382 26.54 15.41 15.99
N LYS A 383 27.31 14.89 15.03
CA LYS A 383 27.87 15.66 13.91
C LYS A 383 27.20 15.19 12.61
N LEU A 384 26.65 16.13 11.87
CA LEU A 384 26.16 15.89 10.52
C LEU A 384 27.26 16.27 9.54
N TYR A 385 27.64 15.34 8.67
CA TYR A 385 28.71 15.57 7.70
C TYR A 385 28.17 16.13 6.39
N TYR A 386 27.17 15.47 5.81
CA TYR A 386 26.49 15.94 4.62
C TYR A 386 25.17 15.18 4.40
N ILE A 387 24.33 15.72 3.53
CA ILE A 387 23.08 15.13 3.06
C ILE A 387 23.10 15.04 1.54
N THR A 388 22.49 14.01 1.00
CA THR A 388 22.27 13.85 -0.45
C THR A 388 20.92 13.24 -0.73
N GLN A 389 20.30 13.60 -1.84
CA GLN A 389 19.10 12.95 -2.34
C GLN A 389 19.48 11.78 -3.23
N VAL A 390 19.05 10.57 -2.86
CA VAL A 390 19.41 9.32 -3.56
C VAL A 390 18.30 8.80 -4.46
N ALA A 391 17.02 9.15 -4.18
CA ALA A 391 15.90 8.71 -4.99
C ALA A 391 14.78 9.77 -5.04
N VAL A 392 13.87 9.56 -5.99
CA VAL A 392 12.58 10.25 -6.13
C VAL A 392 11.45 9.23 -6.06
N LYS A 393 10.20 9.68 -5.88
CA LYS A 393 9.00 8.82 -5.79
C LYS A 393 9.08 7.70 -4.75
N PRO A 394 9.26 7.99 -3.43
CA PRO A 394 9.28 9.30 -2.81
C PRO A 394 10.67 9.92 -2.77
N PRO A 395 10.79 11.25 -2.60
CA PRO A 395 12.06 11.91 -2.37
C PRO A 395 12.76 11.31 -1.15
N THR A 396 13.95 10.76 -1.37
CA THR A 396 14.68 9.98 -0.37
C THR A 396 16.06 10.59 -0.16
N PHE A 397 16.39 10.86 1.08
CA PHE A 397 17.62 11.52 1.49
C PHE A 397 18.46 10.61 2.38
N VAL A 398 19.76 10.65 2.19
CA VAL A 398 20.74 10.01 3.09
C VAL A 398 21.50 11.09 3.82
N ILE A 399 21.47 11.04 5.15
CA ILE A 399 22.21 11.91 6.04
C ILE A 399 23.37 11.12 6.62
N PHE A 400 24.59 11.61 6.43
CA PHE A 400 25.78 11.01 6.96
C PHE A 400 26.17 11.68 8.28
N VAL A 401 26.31 10.86 9.33
CA VAL A 401 26.57 11.30 10.70
C VAL A 401 27.76 10.54 11.30
N ASN A 402 28.27 11.03 12.44
CA ASN A 402 29.30 10.34 13.21
C ASN A 402 28.76 9.14 14.00
N ASP A 403 27.51 9.20 14.46
CA ASP A 403 26.86 8.16 15.27
C ASP A 403 25.34 8.22 15.04
N LYS A 404 24.78 7.13 14.51
CA LYS A 404 23.35 7.07 14.15
C LYS A 404 22.43 7.04 15.39
N GLU A 405 22.93 6.52 16.54
CA GLU A 405 22.14 6.41 17.76
C GLU A 405 21.86 7.78 18.39
N LEU A 406 22.70 8.78 18.08
CA LEU A 406 22.48 10.16 18.49
C LEU A 406 21.43 10.90 17.66
N MET A 407 21.00 10.33 16.52
CA MET A 407 20.01 10.93 15.63
C MET A 407 18.60 10.62 16.13
N HIS A 408 18.11 11.39 17.08
CA HIS A 408 16.76 11.26 17.60
C HIS A 408 15.69 11.65 16.56
N PHE A 409 14.54 10.99 16.63
CA PHE A 409 13.39 11.24 15.76
C PHE A 409 13.00 12.73 15.69
N SER A 410 13.02 13.43 16.83
CA SER A 410 12.67 14.85 16.88
C SER A 410 13.60 15.72 16.04
N TYR A 411 14.89 15.38 16.00
CA TYR A 411 15.86 16.13 15.19
C TYR A 411 15.73 15.81 13.70
N THR A 412 15.47 14.56 13.35
CA THR A 412 15.14 14.18 11.97
C THR A 412 13.92 14.96 11.46
N ARG A 413 12.87 15.06 12.30
CA ARG A 413 11.67 15.83 11.98
C ARG A 413 11.94 17.33 11.81
N TYR A 414 12.83 17.88 12.64
CA TYR A 414 13.27 19.26 12.49
C TYR A 414 13.95 19.49 11.13
N LEU A 415 14.87 18.62 10.75
CA LEU A 415 15.56 18.72 9.45
C LEU A 415 14.60 18.53 8.28
N GLU A 416 13.64 17.60 8.38
CA GLU A 416 12.57 17.44 7.41
C GLU A 416 11.80 18.74 7.23
N ASN A 417 11.39 19.40 8.31
CA ASN A 417 10.66 20.66 8.24
C ASN A 417 11.49 21.74 7.54
N LYS A 418 12.82 21.84 7.80
CA LYS A 418 13.68 22.77 7.12
C LYS A 418 13.79 22.52 5.62
N ILE A 419 13.87 21.27 5.20
CA ILE A 419 13.86 20.89 3.78
C ILE A 419 12.51 21.25 3.15
N ARG A 420 11.38 21.01 3.84
CA ARG A 420 10.05 21.38 3.37
C ARG A 420 9.84 22.90 3.28
N GLU A 421 10.37 23.67 4.24
CA GLU A 421 10.35 25.13 4.21
C GLU A 421 11.08 25.68 2.98
N ALA A 422 12.20 25.06 2.61
CA ALA A 422 13.03 25.51 1.50
C ALA A 422 12.50 25.09 0.11
N PHE A 423 11.99 23.86 -0.02
CA PHE A 423 11.66 23.27 -1.33
C PHE A 423 10.17 22.95 -1.51
N GLY A 424 9.34 23.09 -0.48
CA GLY A 424 7.92 22.78 -0.51
C GLY A 424 7.65 21.31 -0.25
N PHE A 425 7.81 20.42 -1.23
CA PHE A 425 7.47 19.00 -1.18
C PHE A 425 6.04 18.73 -0.67
N LYS A 426 5.10 19.59 -1.09
CA LYS A 426 3.68 19.46 -0.74
C LYS A 426 3.08 18.19 -1.31
N GLY A 427 2.24 17.53 -0.54
CA GLY A 427 1.56 16.31 -0.94
C GLY A 427 2.44 15.06 -1.01
N THR A 428 3.74 15.13 -0.73
CA THR A 428 4.63 13.96 -0.76
C THR A 428 5.36 13.72 0.55
N SER A 429 5.51 12.46 0.93
CA SER A 429 6.34 12.04 2.07
C SER A 429 7.82 12.19 1.71
N LEU A 430 8.66 12.43 2.73
CA LEU A 430 10.11 12.39 2.59
C LEU A 430 10.66 11.20 3.37
N LYS A 431 11.60 10.45 2.77
CA LYS A 431 12.29 9.36 3.46
C LYS A 431 13.71 9.78 3.81
N PHE A 432 14.12 9.46 5.05
CA PHE A 432 15.47 9.75 5.54
C PHE A 432 16.14 8.46 5.99
N PHE A 433 17.33 8.21 5.46
CA PHE A 433 18.22 7.16 5.91
C PHE A 433 19.44 7.79 6.59
N ILE A 434 19.73 7.33 7.80
CA ILE A 434 20.88 7.79 8.57
C ILE A 434 22.00 6.78 8.39
N ARG A 435 23.16 7.22 7.91
CA ARG A 435 24.35 6.40 7.74
C ARG A 435 25.51 6.94 8.56
N GLU A 436 26.23 6.06 9.23
CA GLU A 436 27.46 6.41 9.92
C GLU A 436 28.60 6.49 8.92
N ARG A 437 29.39 7.55 9.06
CA ARG A 437 30.68 7.66 8.42
C ARG A 437 31.76 7.57 9.51
N LYS A 438 32.50 6.45 9.56
CA LYS A 438 33.69 6.35 10.42
C LYS A 438 34.71 7.35 9.89
N GLU A 439 35.19 8.26 10.73
CA GLU A 439 36.42 9.02 10.45
C GLU A 439 37.51 7.96 10.23
N LYS A 440 38.12 7.94 9.04
CA LYS A 440 39.37 7.20 8.87
C LYS A 440 40.35 7.90 9.79
N ASP A 441 40.88 7.18 10.80
CA ASP A 441 42.02 7.62 11.56
C ASP A 441 43.11 8.02 10.55
N GLN A 442 43.48 9.31 10.56
CA GLN A 442 44.60 9.85 9.82
C GLN A 442 45.91 9.43 10.48
#